data_710b4ec44915b2a0c617c9b8975dec89
#
_entry.id   710b4ec44915b2a0c617c9b8975dec89
#
_cell.length_a   1.000
_cell.length_b   1.000
_cell.length_c   1.000
_cell.angle_alpha   90.00
_cell.angle_beta   90.00
_cell.angle_gamma   90.00
#
_symmetry.space_group_name_H-M   'P 1'
#
loop_
_entity.id
_entity.type
_entity.pdbx_description
1 polymer ?
#
loop_
_entity_poly.entity_id
_entity_poly.type
_entity_poly.pdbx_seq_one_letter_code
_entity_poly.pdbx_strand_id
1 'polypeptide(L)'
;MSEELYIAGSCNIGTREIMRRRIVALSGLIFALITASAVLSADSPKSARWAVFVPLLVAAIGWIQSRRKFCLAYGLAGTFNFGRMGEIKRVNDPISRNADRKTALTILLQSLALAFVLTLVFYFLPI
;
A
#
# COMPACT_ATOMS: atom_id res chain seq x y z
N MET A 1 -12.42 -20.41 -11.53
CA MET A 1 -11.26 -20.61 -10.65
C MET A 1 -11.00 -19.39 -9.77
N SER A 2 -10.79 -18.26 -10.38
CA SER A 2 -10.44 -17.04 -9.63
C SER A 2 -11.51 -16.63 -8.62
N GLU A 3 -12.78 -16.82 -8.92
CA GLU A 3 -13.87 -16.43 -8.03
C GLU A 3 -13.89 -17.22 -6.73
N GLU A 4 -13.39 -18.47 -6.76
CA GLU A 4 -13.32 -19.31 -5.58
C GLU A 4 -12.29 -18.80 -4.57
N LEU A 5 -11.31 -18.02 -5.03
CA LEU A 5 -10.27 -17.46 -4.19
C LEU A 5 -10.66 -16.15 -3.53
N TYR A 6 -11.74 -15.53 -4.03
CA TYR A 6 -12.21 -14.27 -3.47
C TYR A 6 -12.87 -14.48 -2.10
N ILE A 7 -12.44 -13.73 -1.12
CA ILE A 7 -13.01 -13.74 0.23
C ILE A 7 -13.32 -12.29 0.60
N ALA A 8 -14.59 -11.98 0.79
CA ALA A 8 -15.03 -10.63 1.09
C ALA A 8 -14.30 -10.06 2.32
N GLY A 9 -13.74 -8.87 2.19
CA GLY A 9 -13.01 -8.19 3.25
C GLY A 9 -11.64 -8.78 3.57
N SER A 10 -11.22 -9.85 2.89
CA SER A 10 -9.97 -10.55 3.22
C SER A 10 -9.03 -10.74 2.05
N CYS A 11 -9.55 -11.10 0.88
CA CYS A 11 -8.69 -11.45 -0.25
C CYS A 11 -9.38 -11.11 -1.56
N ASN A 12 -8.81 -10.20 -2.35
CA ASN A 12 -9.37 -9.80 -3.64
C ASN A 12 -8.34 -9.75 -4.77
N ILE A 13 -7.12 -10.23 -4.53
CA ILE A 13 -6.09 -10.30 -5.57
C ILE A 13 -5.36 -11.64 -5.53
N GLY A 14 -4.91 -12.08 -6.70
CA GLY A 14 -4.16 -13.30 -6.84
C GLY A 14 -2.66 -13.07 -6.88
N THR A 15 -1.91 -14.13 -7.18
CA THR A 15 -0.44 -14.17 -7.11
C THR A 15 0.24 -13.07 -7.93
N ARG A 16 -0.26 -12.78 -9.13
CA ARG A 16 0.36 -11.78 -9.99
C ARG A 16 0.23 -10.38 -9.43
N GLU A 17 -0.95 -10.04 -8.93
CA GLU A 17 -1.18 -8.74 -8.31
C GLU A 17 -0.42 -8.61 -6.99
N ILE A 18 -0.32 -9.69 -6.23
CA ILE A 18 0.47 -9.70 -4.99
C ILE A 18 1.93 -9.39 -5.29
N MET A 19 2.49 -10.03 -6.31
CA MET A 19 3.88 -9.79 -6.72
C MET A 19 4.07 -8.33 -7.13
N ARG A 20 3.13 -7.76 -7.85
CA ARG A 20 3.16 -6.37 -8.25
C ARG A 20 3.19 -5.44 -7.03
N ARG A 21 2.40 -5.74 -6.01
CA ARG A 21 2.39 -4.94 -4.76
C ARG A 21 3.72 -5.05 -4.01
N ARG A 22 4.36 -6.21 -4.05
CA ARG A 22 5.70 -6.37 -3.47
C ARG A 22 6.73 -5.52 -4.19
N ILE A 23 6.66 -5.46 -5.51
CA ILE A 23 7.55 -4.62 -6.31
C ILE A 23 7.31 -3.14 -5.98
N VAL A 24 6.06 -2.72 -5.84
CA VAL A 24 5.73 -1.35 -5.43
C VAL A 24 6.31 -1.06 -4.05
N ALA A 25 6.18 -1.99 -3.10
CA ALA A 25 6.73 -1.81 -1.75
C ALA A 25 8.25 -1.63 -1.80
N LEU A 26 8.94 -2.46 -2.55
CA LEU A 26 10.39 -2.37 -2.67
C LEU A 26 10.80 -1.07 -3.34
N SER A 27 10.11 -0.67 -4.42
CA SER A 27 10.38 0.58 -5.11
C SER A 27 10.19 1.78 -4.21
N GLY A 28 9.10 1.80 -3.43
CA GLY A 28 8.84 2.86 -2.47
C GLY A 28 9.92 2.96 -1.41
N LEU A 29 10.38 1.81 -0.90
CA LEU A 29 11.45 1.77 0.08
C LEU A 29 12.76 2.32 -0.48
N ILE A 30 13.12 1.92 -1.72
CA ILE A 30 14.32 2.42 -2.38
C ILE A 30 14.24 3.93 -2.56
N PHE A 31 13.11 4.45 -3.04
CA PHE A 31 12.92 5.89 -3.18
C PHE A 31 12.99 6.62 -1.83
N ALA A 32 12.47 6.02 -0.77
CA ALA A 32 12.56 6.60 0.57
C ALA A 32 14.01 6.72 1.02
N LEU A 33 14.81 5.67 0.79
CA LEU A 33 16.23 5.68 1.15
C LEU A 33 17.01 6.71 0.33
N ILE A 34 16.72 6.82 -0.96
CA ILE A 34 17.35 7.84 -1.83
C ILE A 34 16.97 9.24 -1.34
N THR A 35 15.70 9.47 -1.04
CA THR A 35 15.23 10.77 -0.55
C THR A 35 15.89 11.12 0.78
N ALA A 36 15.94 10.17 1.71
CA ALA A 36 16.57 10.39 3.01
C ALA A 36 18.05 10.73 2.85
N SER A 37 18.76 9.99 2.00
CA SER A 37 20.18 10.24 1.73
C SER A 37 20.39 11.62 1.12
N ALA A 38 19.55 12.01 0.16
CA ALA A 38 19.64 13.32 -0.48
C ALA A 38 19.40 14.45 0.51
N VAL A 39 18.39 14.32 1.37
CA VAL A 39 18.05 15.33 2.38
C VAL A 39 19.20 15.50 3.38
N LEU A 40 19.78 14.40 3.83
CA LEU A 40 20.91 14.46 4.78
C LEU A 40 22.18 15.01 4.15
N SER A 41 22.46 14.64 2.88
CA SER A 41 23.67 15.07 2.18
C SER A 41 23.62 16.55 1.76
N ALA A 42 22.43 17.06 1.48
CA ALA A 42 22.26 18.44 1.01
C ALA A 42 22.27 19.48 2.15
N ASP A 43 22.48 19.06 3.38
CA ASP A 43 22.47 19.95 4.54
C ASP A 43 21.16 20.75 4.63
N SER A 44 20.07 20.09 4.30
CA SER A 44 18.74 20.69 4.23
C SER A 44 18.18 20.97 5.63
N PRO A 45 17.24 21.93 5.77
CA PRO A 45 16.57 22.13 7.04
C PRO A 45 15.80 20.87 7.45
N LYS A 46 15.59 20.73 8.75
CA LYS A 46 14.95 19.54 9.32
C LYS A 46 13.56 19.29 8.72
N SER A 47 12.86 20.35 8.37
CA SER A 47 11.54 20.25 7.74
C SER A 47 11.57 19.51 6.40
N ALA A 48 12.70 19.52 5.68
CA ALA A 48 12.84 18.79 4.42
C ALA A 48 12.73 17.28 4.62
N ARG A 49 12.92 16.76 5.82
CA ARG A 49 12.82 15.35 6.13
C ARG A 49 11.40 14.79 5.89
N TRP A 50 10.40 15.66 5.89
CA TRP A 50 9.03 15.25 5.57
C TRP A 50 8.86 14.74 4.15
N ALA A 51 9.82 15.04 3.28
CA ALA A 51 9.80 14.53 1.90
C ALA A 51 9.81 13.00 1.82
N VAL A 52 10.31 12.31 2.85
CA VAL A 52 10.30 10.83 2.86
C VAL A 52 8.91 10.25 3.08
N PHE A 53 7.94 11.07 3.52
CA PHE A 53 6.59 10.57 3.81
C PHE A 53 5.95 9.92 2.60
N VAL A 54 6.02 10.57 1.43
CA VAL A 54 5.37 10.06 0.21
C VAL A 54 5.95 8.71 -0.21
N PRO A 55 7.27 8.54 -0.41
CA PRO A 55 7.79 7.22 -0.76
C PRO A 55 7.58 6.18 0.34
N LEU A 56 7.61 6.57 1.61
CA LEU A 56 7.29 5.65 2.69
C LEU A 56 5.83 5.22 2.65
N LEU A 57 4.93 6.13 2.31
CA LEU A 57 3.51 5.80 2.15
C LEU A 57 3.31 4.80 1.02
N VAL A 58 3.98 5.00 -0.12
CA VAL A 58 3.93 4.06 -1.24
C VAL A 58 4.43 2.69 -0.81
N ALA A 59 5.55 2.65 -0.09
CA ALA A 59 6.11 1.40 0.41
C ALA A 59 5.15 0.71 1.38
N ALA A 60 4.53 1.47 2.29
CA ALA A 60 3.60 0.92 3.28
C ALA A 60 2.36 0.35 2.61
N ILE A 61 1.77 1.09 1.66
CA ILE A 61 0.59 0.64 0.93
C ILE A 61 0.91 -0.66 0.19
N GLY A 62 2.02 -0.69 -0.56
CA GLY A 62 2.42 -1.88 -1.30
C GLY A 62 2.64 -3.08 -0.38
N TRP A 63 3.34 -2.87 0.73
CA TRP A 63 3.66 -3.92 1.68
C TRP A 63 2.40 -4.51 2.33
N ILE A 64 1.53 -3.64 2.86
CA ILE A 64 0.32 -4.10 3.55
C ILE A 64 -0.61 -4.82 2.58
N GLN A 65 -0.79 -4.29 1.36
CA GLN A 65 -1.60 -4.95 0.35
C GLN A 65 -1.07 -6.34 -0.01
N SER A 66 0.25 -6.48 -0.15
CA SER A 66 0.84 -7.78 -0.48
C SER A 66 0.68 -8.78 0.66
N ARG A 67 0.81 -8.33 1.90
CA ARG A 67 0.65 -9.19 3.09
C ARG A 67 -0.79 -9.62 3.27
N ARG A 68 -1.73 -8.72 3.04
CA ARG A 68 -3.15 -9.01 3.21
C ARG A 68 -3.78 -9.67 2.00
N LYS A 69 -3.07 -9.73 0.86
CA LYS A 69 -3.59 -10.22 -0.42
C LYS A 69 -4.85 -9.44 -0.83
N PHE A 70 -4.79 -8.13 -0.64
CA PHE A 70 -5.92 -7.25 -0.85
C PHE A 70 -5.47 -5.94 -1.48
N CYS A 71 -6.14 -5.54 -2.56
CA CYS A 71 -5.91 -4.25 -3.21
C CYS A 71 -6.96 -3.25 -2.75
N LEU A 72 -6.54 -2.15 -2.14
CA LEU A 72 -7.49 -1.16 -1.64
C LEU A 72 -8.29 -0.49 -2.77
N ALA A 73 -7.67 -0.28 -3.92
CA ALA A 73 -8.37 0.30 -5.07
C ALA A 73 -9.50 -0.62 -5.55
N TYR A 74 -9.23 -1.92 -5.64
CA TYR A 74 -10.26 -2.90 -6.01
C TYR A 74 -11.34 -2.97 -4.93
N GLY A 75 -10.96 -2.92 -3.66
CA GLY A 75 -11.91 -2.93 -2.57
C GLY A 75 -12.84 -1.72 -2.59
N LEU A 76 -12.30 -0.53 -2.87
CA LEU A 76 -13.11 0.69 -2.97
C LEU A 76 -13.99 0.66 -4.21
N ALA A 77 -13.51 0.08 -5.31
CA ALA A 77 -14.25 0.02 -6.57
C ALA A 77 -15.26 -1.13 -6.63
N GLY A 78 -15.23 -2.06 -5.68
CA GLY A 78 -16.11 -3.23 -5.71
C GLY A 78 -15.68 -4.25 -6.75
N THR A 79 -14.38 -4.47 -6.92
CA THR A 79 -13.83 -5.39 -7.90
C THR A 79 -12.81 -6.34 -7.27
N PHE A 80 -12.39 -7.34 -8.02
CA PHE A 80 -11.33 -8.25 -7.62
C PHE A 80 -10.60 -8.79 -8.85
N ASN A 81 -9.40 -9.32 -8.67
CA ASN A 81 -8.63 -9.90 -9.76
C ASN A 81 -7.74 -11.03 -9.25
N PHE A 82 -7.99 -12.25 -9.69
CA PHE A 82 -7.15 -13.41 -9.39
C PHE A 82 -6.44 -13.96 -10.64
N GLY A 83 -6.65 -13.31 -11.79
CA GLY A 83 -6.01 -13.69 -13.04
C GLY A 83 -4.89 -12.76 -13.43
N ARG A 84 -4.78 -12.53 -14.73
CA ARG A 84 -3.80 -11.62 -15.30
C ARG A 84 -4.12 -10.17 -14.98
N MET A 85 -3.14 -9.30 -15.13
CA MET A 85 -3.37 -7.88 -14.99
C MET A 85 -4.40 -7.42 -16.03
N GLY A 86 -5.40 -6.68 -15.55
CA GLY A 86 -6.47 -6.19 -16.39
C GLY A 86 -7.70 -7.10 -16.45
N GLU A 87 -7.61 -8.32 -15.94
CA GLU A 87 -8.76 -9.23 -15.89
C GLU A 87 -9.58 -8.99 -14.62
N ILE A 88 -10.08 -7.78 -14.48
CA ILE A 88 -10.80 -7.33 -13.29
C ILE A 88 -12.25 -7.76 -13.38
N LYS A 89 -12.79 -8.31 -12.29
CA LYS A 89 -14.18 -8.74 -12.18
C LYS A 89 -14.89 -7.96 -11.09
N ARG A 90 -16.19 -7.84 -11.20
CA ARG A 90 -17.00 -7.08 -10.25
C ARG A 90 -17.53 -7.96 -9.12
N VAL A 91 -17.61 -7.36 -7.95
CA VAL A 91 -18.28 -7.95 -6.78
C VAL A 91 -19.75 -7.52 -6.84
N ASN A 92 -20.65 -8.48 -7.02
CA ASN A 92 -22.08 -8.17 -7.20
C ASN A 92 -22.84 -8.02 -5.88
N ASP A 93 -22.39 -8.68 -4.83
CA ASP A 93 -23.06 -8.68 -3.54
C ASP A 93 -22.78 -7.38 -2.78
N PRO A 94 -23.82 -6.59 -2.40
CA PRO A 94 -23.62 -5.34 -1.65
C PRO A 94 -22.95 -5.53 -0.30
N ILE A 95 -23.22 -6.64 0.39
CA ILE A 95 -22.61 -6.91 1.70
C ILE A 95 -21.11 -7.15 1.54
N SER A 96 -20.71 -7.90 0.51
CA SER A 96 -19.31 -8.16 0.20
C SER A 96 -18.59 -6.86 -0.19
N ARG A 97 -19.23 -5.99 -0.97
CA ARG A 97 -18.65 -4.70 -1.33
C ARG A 97 -18.41 -3.82 -0.13
N ASN A 98 -19.34 -3.82 0.84
CA ASN A 98 -19.17 -3.07 2.07
C ASN A 98 -18.00 -3.61 2.90
N ALA A 99 -17.87 -4.93 3.01
CA ALA A 99 -16.76 -5.55 3.71
C ALA A 99 -15.43 -5.16 3.06
N ASP A 100 -15.37 -5.16 1.73
CA ASP A 100 -14.17 -4.78 0.99
C ASP A 100 -13.82 -3.31 1.21
N ARG A 101 -14.80 -2.42 1.23
CA ARG A 101 -14.57 -1.00 1.51
C ARG A 101 -13.98 -0.79 2.89
N LYS A 102 -14.51 -1.47 3.89
CA LYS A 102 -13.99 -1.36 5.25
C LYS A 102 -12.55 -1.82 5.31
N THR A 103 -12.23 -2.95 4.68
CA THR A 103 -10.86 -3.45 4.63
C THR A 103 -9.96 -2.48 3.89
N ALA A 104 -10.41 -1.92 2.75
CA ALA A 104 -9.63 -0.95 1.99
C ALA A 104 -9.31 0.29 2.83
N LEU A 105 -10.31 0.82 3.54
CA LEU A 105 -10.10 1.97 4.43
C LEU A 105 -9.14 1.64 5.58
N THR A 106 -9.26 0.43 6.13
CA THR A 106 -8.34 -0.03 7.19
C THR A 106 -6.90 -0.08 6.68
N ILE A 107 -6.70 -0.62 5.49
CA ILE A 107 -5.36 -0.68 4.87
C ILE A 107 -4.82 0.73 4.65
N LEU A 108 -5.65 1.63 4.15
CA LEU A 108 -5.24 3.01 3.93
C LEU A 108 -4.82 3.69 5.24
N LEU A 109 -5.64 3.55 6.28
CA LEU A 109 -5.34 4.14 7.59
C LEU A 109 -4.07 3.54 8.19
N GLN A 110 -3.90 2.23 8.11
CA GLN A 110 -2.70 1.57 8.61
C GLN A 110 -1.45 2.03 7.84
N SER A 111 -1.58 2.20 6.54
CA SER A 111 -0.47 2.67 5.70
C SER A 111 -0.08 4.09 6.04
N LEU A 112 -1.07 4.96 6.21
CA LEU A 112 -0.83 6.35 6.61
C LEU A 112 -0.16 6.41 7.98
N ALA A 113 -0.66 5.64 8.95
CA ALA A 113 -0.10 5.60 10.30
C ALA A 113 1.35 5.11 10.28
N LEU A 114 1.62 4.03 9.55
CA LEU A 114 2.96 3.48 9.47
C LEU A 114 3.93 4.47 8.82
N ALA A 115 3.54 5.07 7.70
CA ALA A 115 4.38 6.06 7.01
C ALA A 115 4.62 7.28 7.90
N PHE A 116 3.60 7.73 8.62
CA PHE A 116 3.71 8.88 9.51
C PHE A 116 4.69 8.60 10.66
N VAL A 117 4.55 7.43 11.30
CA VAL A 117 5.45 7.04 12.40
C VAL A 117 6.89 6.96 11.92
N LEU A 118 7.12 6.31 10.78
CA LEU A 118 8.48 6.19 10.23
C LEU A 118 9.05 7.57 9.85
N THR A 119 8.23 8.45 9.33
CA THR A 119 8.64 9.83 9.00
C THR A 119 9.01 10.59 10.27
N LEU A 120 8.23 10.45 11.34
CA LEU A 120 8.54 11.08 12.63
C LEU A 120 9.85 10.55 13.20
N VAL A 121 10.09 9.25 13.12
CA VAL A 121 11.35 8.65 13.57
C VAL A 121 12.51 9.30 12.82
N PHE A 122 12.42 9.41 11.50
CA PHE A 122 13.46 10.04 10.70
C PHE A 122 13.62 11.52 11.04
N TYR A 123 12.49 12.22 11.25
CA TYR A 123 12.50 13.65 11.58
C TYR A 123 13.27 13.93 12.89
N PHE A 124 13.10 13.06 13.88
CA PHE A 124 13.71 13.26 15.20
C PHE A 124 15.07 12.56 15.37
N LEU A 125 15.58 11.90 14.34
CA LEU A 125 16.91 11.32 14.43
C LEU A 125 17.98 12.41 14.59
N PRO A 126 18.96 12.20 15.50
CA PRO A 126 20.00 13.19 15.76
C PRO A 126 21.15 13.12 14.73
N ILE A 127 20.82 13.13 13.47
CA ILE A 127 21.83 13.05 12.39
C ILE A 127 21.68 14.20 11.42
#